data_770a7f81be8594e18690aeb0dee1ce3b
#
_entry.id   770a7f81be8594e18690aeb0dee1ce3b
#
_cell.length_a   1.000
_cell.length_b   1.000
_cell.length_c   1.000
_cell.angle_alpha   90.00
_cell.angle_beta   90.00
_cell.angle_gamma   90.00
#
_symmetry.space_group_name_H-M   'P 1'
#
loop_
_entity.id
_entity.type
_entity.pdbx_description
1 polymer ?
#
loop_
_entity_poly.entity_id
_entity_poly.type
_entity_poly.pdbx_seq_one_letter_code
_entity_poly.pdbx_strand_id
1 'polypeptide(L)'
;MATVSTFINFPRSTEEAFNYYKSVFGTEFAGEGIIRFKDIPPSKEFPPLPEPDKNLVMHVSLPILGGHFLMGTDAPESMGFKVKFGDNMYINLSPDTRKETKRLFEALADGGEVKQELQDMFWGDYYGSCKDKFGVEWMFNCSEKE
;
A
#
# COMPACT_ATOMS: atom_id res chain seq x y z
N MET A 1 -9.78 11.50 18.11
CA MET A 1 -8.62 10.68 18.50
C MET A 1 -7.52 10.86 17.47
N ALA A 2 -6.31 11.09 17.95
CA ALA A 2 -5.17 11.23 17.04
C ALA A 2 -4.80 9.89 16.41
N THR A 3 -4.41 9.88 15.13
CA THR A 3 -4.04 8.67 14.42
C THR A 3 -2.83 8.91 13.53
N VAL A 4 -2.22 7.82 13.09
CA VAL A 4 -1.18 7.83 12.06
C VAL A 4 -1.62 6.88 10.97
N SER A 5 -1.40 7.28 9.73
CA SER A 5 -1.71 6.44 8.58
C SER A 5 -0.55 6.52 7.57
N THR A 6 -0.59 5.67 6.56
CA THR A 6 0.43 5.64 5.51
C THR A 6 -0.17 6.16 4.22
N PHE A 7 0.50 7.09 3.57
CA PHE A 7 0.06 7.66 2.29
C PHE A 7 1.13 7.38 1.23
N ILE A 8 0.71 6.78 0.12
CA ILE A 8 1.63 6.36 -0.94
C ILE A 8 1.29 7.07 -2.24
N ASN A 9 2.30 7.60 -2.92
CA ASN A 9 2.17 8.11 -4.27
C ASN A 9 2.60 7.04 -5.26
N PHE A 10 1.76 6.78 -6.25
CA PHE A 10 2.13 5.93 -7.39
C PHE A 10 2.14 6.78 -8.65
N PRO A 11 2.96 6.44 -9.65
CA PRO A 11 2.91 7.20 -10.90
C PRO A 11 1.57 7.10 -11.63
N ARG A 12 0.99 5.91 -11.73
CA ARG A 12 -0.30 5.68 -12.43
C ARG A 12 -0.98 4.39 -12.00
N SER A 13 -0.48 3.71 -10.96
CA SER A 13 -0.91 2.36 -10.62
C SER A 13 -1.70 2.25 -9.32
N THR A 14 -2.19 3.37 -8.80
CA THR A 14 -2.88 3.37 -7.50
C THR A 14 -4.11 2.45 -7.50
N GLU A 15 -4.94 2.51 -8.52
CA GLU A 15 -6.15 1.69 -8.57
C GLU A 15 -5.80 0.19 -8.57
N GLU A 16 -4.88 -0.20 -9.43
CA GLU A 16 -4.45 -1.60 -9.50
C GLU A 16 -3.83 -2.05 -8.18
N ALA A 17 -2.96 -1.22 -7.61
CA ALA A 17 -2.32 -1.53 -6.33
C ALA A 17 -3.34 -1.69 -5.21
N PHE A 18 -4.28 -0.76 -5.09
CA PHE A 18 -5.25 -0.79 -4.00
C PHE A 18 -6.30 -1.88 -4.16
N ASN A 19 -6.68 -2.24 -5.37
CA ASN A 19 -7.53 -3.41 -5.59
C ASN A 19 -6.81 -4.68 -5.14
N TYR A 20 -5.51 -4.76 -5.38
CA TYR A 20 -4.68 -5.86 -4.92
C TYR A 20 -4.59 -5.88 -3.39
N TYR A 21 -4.28 -4.74 -2.75
CA TYR A 21 -4.21 -4.67 -1.29
C TYR A 21 -5.55 -5.00 -0.65
N LYS A 22 -6.65 -4.56 -1.25
CA LYS A 22 -7.99 -4.90 -0.77
C LYS A 22 -8.18 -6.42 -0.73
N SER A 23 -7.76 -7.11 -1.77
CA SER A 23 -7.87 -8.57 -1.82
C SER A 23 -6.95 -9.25 -0.81
N VAL A 24 -5.75 -8.70 -0.60
CA VAL A 24 -4.78 -9.29 0.34
C VAL A 24 -5.28 -9.17 1.78
N PHE A 25 -5.77 -8.00 2.16
CA PHE A 25 -6.20 -7.74 3.54
C PHE A 25 -7.66 -8.10 3.80
N GLY A 26 -8.44 -8.32 2.76
CA GLY A 26 -9.85 -8.70 2.92
C GLY A 26 -10.72 -7.61 3.52
N THR A 27 -10.40 -6.35 3.25
CA THR A 27 -11.12 -5.19 3.77
C THR A 27 -11.80 -4.43 2.64
N GLU A 28 -12.56 -3.40 2.99
CA GLU A 28 -13.26 -2.57 2.02
C GLU A 28 -12.71 -1.15 2.05
N PHE A 29 -12.76 -0.47 0.90
CA PHE A 29 -12.35 0.94 0.83
C PHE A 29 -13.20 1.78 1.77
N ALA A 30 -12.55 2.73 2.46
CA ALA A 30 -13.22 3.64 3.36
C ALA A 30 -13.91 4.77 2.58
N GLY A 31 -14.90 5.40 3.22
CA GLY A 31 -15.57 6.55 2.67
C GLY A 31 -16.29 6.23 1.37
N GLU A 32 -16.12 7.08 0.38
CA GLU A 32 -16.78 6.93 -0.93
C GLU A 32 -16.00 6.03 -1.89
N GLY A 33 -14.95 5.35 -1.41
CA GLY A 33 -14.14 4.48 -2.22
C GLY A 33 -13.09 5.25 -3.01
N ILE A 34 -12.91 4.88 -4.28
CA ILE A 34 -11.93 5.55 -5.14
C ILE A 34 -12.50 6.88 -5.62
N ILE A 35 -11.77 7.96 -5.34
CA ILE A 35 -12.11 9.30 -5.84
C ILE A 35 -11.13 9.61 -6.97
N ARG A 36 -11.65 9.99 -8.12
CA ARG A 36 -10.83 10.24 -9.30
C ARG A 36 -10.68 11.74 -9.53
N PHE A 37 -9.68 12.13 -10.30
CA PHE A 37 -9.48 13.54 -10.60
C PHE A 37 -10.70 14.18 -11.29
N LYS A 38 -11.39 13.42 -12.13
CA LYS A 38 -12.61 13.92 -12.79
C LYS A 38 -13.73 14.26 -11.83
N ASP A 39 -13.68 13.73 -10.61
CA ASP A 39 -14.71 13.97 -9.59
C ASP A 39 -14.51 15.31 -8.85
N ILE A 40 -13.39 15.98 -9.10
CA ILE A 40 -13.05 17.24 -8.46
C ILE A 40 -13.43 18.40 -9.37
N PRO A 41 -14.15 19.42 -8.87
CA PRO A 41 -14.42 20.60 -9.66
C PRO A 41 -13.12 21.30 -10.07
N PRO A 42 -13.02 21.82 -11.30
CA PRO A 42 -11.82 22.57 -11.72
C PRO A 42 -11.59 23.78 -10.80
N SER A 43 -10.34 24.00 -10.42
CA SER A 43 -9.95 25.12 -9.58
C SER A 43 -8.54 25.55 -9.95
N LYS A 44 -8.07 26.66 -9.35
CA LYS A 44 -6.71 27.13 -9.59
C LYS A 44 -5.67 26.15 -9.05
N GLU A 45 -6.02 25.42 -7.97
CA GLU A 45 -5.15 24.43 -7.34
C GLU A 45 -5.11 23.13 -8.13
N PHE A 46 -6.18 22.84 -8.86
CA PHE A 46 -6.29 21.61 -9.66
C PHE A 46 -6.61 21.98 -11.10
N PRO A 47 -5.60 22.38 -11.88
CA PRO A 47 -5.82 22.73 -13.29
C PRO A 47 -6.34 21.51 -14.06
N PRO A 48 -7.04 21.74 -15.19
CA PRO A 48 -7.54 20.62 -15.99
C PRO A 48 -6.44 19.67 -16.42
N LEU A 49 -6.70 18.36 -16.26
CA LEU A 49 -5.78 17.34 -16.70
C LEU A 49 -6.10 16.89 -18.11
N PRO A 50 -5.13 16.29 -18.83
CA PRO A 50 -5.42 15.62 -20.10
C PRO A 50 -6.53 14.58 -19.88
N GLU A 51 -7.37 14.37 -20.89
CA GLU A 51 -8.49 13.45 -20.78
C GLU A 51 -8.12 12.06 -20.27
N PRO A 52 -7.03 11.42 -20.76
CA PRO A 52 -6.66 10.11 -20.23
C PRO A 52 -6.37 10.12 -18.72
N ASP A 53 -5.89 11.22 -18.18
CA ASP A 53 -5.47 11.31 -16.78
C ASP A 53 -6.63 11.65 -15.84
N LYS A 54 -7.77 12.04 -16.36
CA LYS A 54 -8.94 12.35 -15.51
C LYS A 54 -9.48 11.14 -14.77
N ASN A 55 -9.22 9.95 -15.26
CA ASN A 55 -9.64 8.71 -14.60
C ASN A 55 -8.66 8.23 -13.55
N LEU A 56 -7.49 8.85 -13.43
CA LEU A 56 -6.52 8.49 -12.41
C LEU A 56 -7.07 8.76 -11.01
N VAL A 57 -6.51 8.07 -10.03
CA VAL A 57 -6.98 8.13 -8.65
C VAL A 57 -6.42 9.38 -7.96
N MET A 58 -7.33 10.22 -7.47
CA MET A 58 -6.95 11.36 -6.65
C MET A 58 -6.78 10.95 -5.20
N HIS A 59 -7.63 10.02 -4.72
CA HIS A 59 -7.56 9.55 -3.35
C HIS A 59 -8.27 8.22 -3.18
N VAL A 60 -7.67 7.33 -2.39
CA VAL A 60 -8.29 6.09 -1.93
C VAL A 60 -7.75 5.79 -0.55
N SER A 61 -8.59 5.21 0.30
CA SER A 61 -8.22 4.84 1.66
C SER A 61 -8.71 3.42 1.94
N LEU A 62 -7.82 2.59 2.49
CA LEU A 62 -8.11 1.19 2.76
C LEU A 62 -7.64 0.85 4.17
N PRO A 63 -8.53 0.38 5.06
CA PRO A 63 -8.06 -0.16 6.34
C PRO A 63 -7.31 -1.47 6.12
N ILE A 64 -6.19 -1.62 6.80
CA ILE A 64 -5.41 -2.84 6.80
C ILE A 64 -5.36 -3.41 8.22
N LEU A 65 -4.30 -4.07 8.64
CA LEU A 65 -4.25 -4.65 9.97
C LEU A 65 -4.36 -3.61 11.07
N GLY A 66 -5.06 -3.96 12.15
CA GLY A 66 -5.12 -3.14 13.35
C GLY A 66 -5.81 -1.79 13.19
N GLY A 67 -6.61 -1.64 12.14
CA GLY A 67 -7.27 -0.38 11.87
C GLY A 67 -6.38 0.70 11.26
N HIS A 68 -5.16 0.36 10.89
CA HIS A 68 -4.27 1.31 10.21
C HIS A 68 -4.77 1.55 8.79
N PHE A 69 -4.78 2.81 8.36
CA PHE A 69 -5.23 3.17 7.02
C PHE A 69 -4.05 3.31 6.07
N LEU A 70 -4.17 2.62 4.94
CA LEU A 70 -3.27 2.78 3.81
C LEU A 70 -4.01 3.66 2.80
N MET A 71 -3.41 4.78 2.42
CA MET A 71 -4.02 5.71 1.49
C MET A 71 -3.12 5.89 0.28
N GLY A 72 -3.69 6.33 -0.82
CA GLY A 72 -2.91 6.51 -2.03
C GLY A 72 -3.49 7.50 -2.99
N THR A 73 -2.63 7.96 -3.88
CA THR A 73 -2.99 8.84 -4.99
C THR A 73 -2.07 8.56 -6.16
N ASP A 74 -2.58 8.82 -7.36
CA ASP A 74 -1.73 8.86 -8.54
C ASP A 74 -1.03 10.22 -8.61
N ALA A 75 0.28 10.18 -8.82
CA ALA A 75 1.11 11.37 -8.98
C ALA A 75 1.81 11.27 -10.32
N PRO A 76 1.09 11.54 -11.42
CA PRO A 76 1.63 11.30 -12.76
C PRO A 76 2.60 12.40 -13.21
N GLU A 77 3.43 12.05 -14.15
CA GLU A 77 4.40 12.98 -14.75
C GLU A 77 3.69 14.16 -15.46
N SER A 78 2.48 13.96 -15.95
CA SER A 78 1.69 15.03 -16.57
C SER A 78 1.35 16.16 -15.61
N MET A 79 1.41 15.89 -14.29
CA MET A 79 1.21 16.91 -13.26
C MET A 79 2.53 17.40 -12.66
N GLY A 80 3.66 17.04 -13.27
CA GLY A 80 4.97 17.47 -12.82
C GLY A 80 5.61 16.59 -11.76
N PHE A 81 5.03 15.45 -11.45
CA PHE A 81 5.58 14.57 -10.42
C PHE A 81 6.63 13.62 -10.98
N LYS A 82 7.58 13.26 -10.13
CA LYS A 82 8.56 12.20 -10.40
C LYS A 82 8.62 11.32 -9.16
N VAL A 83 7.81 10.28 -9.13
CA VAL A 83 7.75 9.38 -7.98
C VAL A 83 9.00 8.52 -7.96
N LYS A 84 9.67 8.49 -6.80
CA LYS A 84 10.83 7.63 -6.57
C LYS A 84 10.50 6.67 -5.44
N PHE A 85 10.69 5.39 -5.69
CA PHE A 85 10.54 4.37 -4.66
C PHE A 85 11.90 4.12 -4.02
N GLY A 86 11.95 4.26 -2.69
CA GLY A 86 13.18 4.03 -1.94
C GLY A 86 13.12 2.73 -1.17
N ASP A 87 14.13 2.50 -0.36
CA ASP A 87 14.24 1.28 0.45
C ASP A 87 14.55 1.58 1.92
N ASN A 88 14.30 2.82 2.34
CA ASN A 88 14.60 3.24 3.71
C ASN A 88 13.38 3.22 4.64
N MET A 89 12.23 2.75 4.17
CA MET A 89 11.02 2.61 4.98
C MET A 89 10.30 1.32 4.61
N TYR A 90 9.72 0.70 5.63
CA TYR A 90 8.89 -0.49 5.46
C TYR A 90 7.56 -0.26 6.17
N ILE A 91 6.51 -0.84 5.62
CA ILE A 91 5.26 -0.98 6.38
C ILE A 91 5.40 -2.29 7.13
N ASN A 92 5.45 -2.22 8.44
CA ASN A 92 5.62 -3.40 9.28
C ASN A 92 4.27 -3.98 9.67
N LEU A 93 4.08 -5.25 9.36
CA LEU A 93 2.87 -5.99 9.72
C LEU A 93 3.22 -6.98 10.83
N SER A 94 2.44 -6.95 11.91
CA SER A 94 2.63 -7.86 13.03
C SER A 94 1.34 -8.66 13.26
N PRO A 95 1.07 -9.65 12.41
CA PRO A 95 -0.12 -10.49 12.57
C PRO A 95 -0.05 -11.33 13.84
N ASP A 96 -1.22 -11.77 14.33
CA ASP A 96 -1.30 -12.55 15.56
C ASP A 96 -0.73 -13.97 15.41
N THR A 97 -0.83 -14.55 14.23
CA THR A 97 -0.43 -15.94 14.01
C THR A 97 0.62 -16.08 12.92
N ARG A 98 1.42 -17.13 13.04
CA ARG A 98 2.42 -17.48 12.02
C ARG A 98 1.75 -17.84 10.69
N LYS A 99 0.60 -18.48 10.76
CA LYS A 99 -0.16 -18.86 9.57
C LYS A 99 -0.58 -17.62 8.77
N GLU A 100 -1.14 -16.63 9.46
CA GLU A 100 -1.56 -15.38 8.80
C GLU A 100 -0.36 -14.60 8.29
N THR A 101 0.74 -14.59 9.04
CA THR A 101 1.97 -13.94 8.61
C THR A 101 2.47 -14.52 7.30
N LYS A 102 2.47 -15.86 7.20
CA LYS A 102 2.91 -16.53 5.97
C LYS A 102 1.98 -16.22 4.80
N ARG A 103 0.66 -16.20 5.05
CA ARG A 103 -0.33 -15.90 4.01
C ARG A 103 -0.12 -14.50 3.46
N LEU A 104 0.04 -13.51 4.34
CA LEU A 104 0.27 -12.12 3.93
C LEU A 104 1.60 -11.97 3.20
N PHE A 105 2.64 -12.62 3.72
CA PHE A 105 3.96 -12.56 3.08
C PHE A 105 3.91 -13.10 1.66
N GLU A 106 3.34 -14.28 1.48
CA GLU A 106 3.25 -14.90 0.15
C GLU A 106 2.42 -14.05 -0.80
N ALA A 107 1.31 -13.48 -0.32
CA ALA A 107 0.45 -12.64 -1.15
C ALA A 107 1.15 -11.34 -1.57
N LEU A 108 1.83 -10.67 -0.63
CA LEU A 108 2.50 -9.40 -0.92
C LEU A 108 3.80 -9.58 -1.70
N ALA A 109 4.46 -10.71 -1.55
CA ALA A 109 5.69 -10.99 -2.31
C ALA A 109 5.41 -11.48 -3.73
N ASP A 110 4.19 -11.91 -4.02
CA ASP A 110 3.83 -12.45 -5.33
C ASP A 110 4.01 -11.41 -6.43
N GLY A 111 4.83 -11.75 -7.41
CA GLY A 111 5.16 -10.82 -8.50
C GLY A 111 6.16 -9.74 -8.13
N GLY A 112 6.58 -9.71 -6.88
CA GLY A 112 7.57 -8.77 -6.38
C GLY A 112 8.90 -9.43 -6.09
N GLU A 113 9.55 -8.99 -5.03
CA GLU A 113 10.89 -9.46 -4.66
C GLU A 113 10.93 -9.83 -3.18
N VAL A 114 11.29 -11.07 -2.87
CA VAL A 114 11.55 -11.47 -1.50
C VAL A 114 12.93 -10.93 -1.12
N LYS A 115 12.98 -10.09 -0.10
CA LYS A 115 14.25 -9.54 0.39
C LYS A 115 14.84 -10.41 1.48
N GLN A 116 13.98 -10.88 2.39
CA GLN A 116 14.38 -11.82 3.42
C GLN A 116 13.26 -12.83 3.61
N GLU A 117 13.59 -14.11 3.47
CA GLU A 117 12.60 -15.17 3.67
C GLU A 117 12.09 -15.19 5.10
N LEU A 118 10.81 -15.57 5.28
CA LEU A 118 10.26 -15.76 6.61
C LEU A 118 11.02 -16.86 7.34
N GLN A 119 11.51 -16.54 8.54
CA GLN A 119 12.27 -17.48 9.34
C GLN A 119 12.26 -17.09 10.79
N ASP A 120 12.53 -18.04 11.66
CA ASP A 120 12.69 -17.77 13.08
C ASP A 120 14.02 -17.07 13.32
N MET A 121 13.98 -15.94 13.97
CA MET A 121 15.16 -15.14 14.26
C MET A 121 15.65 -15.43 15.68
N PHE A 122 16.93 -15.11 15.93
CA PHE A 122 17.53 -15.40 17.23
C PHE A 122 16.85 -14.67 18.38
N TRP A 123 16.18 -13.55 18.12
CA TRP A 123 15.42 -12.81 19.15
C TRP A 123 14.04 -13.39 19.40
N GLY A 124 13.65 -14.45 18.69
CA GLY A 124 12.45 -15.22 18.99
C GLY A 124 11.25 -14.96 18.10
N ASP A 125 11.32 -13.99 17.20
CA ASP A 125 10.22 -13.67 16.30
C ASP A 125 10.35 -14.36 14.94
N TYR A 126 9.21 -14.57 14.32
CA TYR A 126 9.09 -15.04 12.95
C TYR A 126 9.08 -13.83 12.04
N TYR A 127 10.11 -13.67 11.21
CA TYR A 127 10.40 -12.41 10.53
C TYR A 127 10.71 -12.61 9.06
N GLY A 128 10.31 -11.63 8.23
CA GLY A 128 10.67 -11.59 6.82
C GLY A 128 10.40 -10.23 6.24
N SER A 129 10.81 -10.01 5.01
CA SER A 129 10.55 -8.76 4.30
C SER A 129 10.48 -8.99 2.79
N CYS A 130 9.73 -8.12 2.12
CA CYS A 130 9.60 -8.18 0.67
C CYS A 130 9.29 -6.80 0.11
N LYS A 131 9.47 -6.68 -1.20
CA LYS A 131 9.02 -5.54 -1.98
C LYS A 131 7.91 -6.06 -2.88
N ASP A 132 6.73 -5.44 -2.84
CA ASP A 132 5.64 -5.92 -3.66
C ASP A 132 5.83 -5.52 -5.13
N LYS A 133 4.96 -6.03 -6.00
CA LYS A 133 5.08 -5.78 -7.44
C LYS A 133 4.83 -4.32 -7.83
N PHE A 134 4.32 -3.51 -6.90
CA PHE A 134 4.10 -2.08 -7.12
C PHE A 134 5.22 -1.22 -6.55
N GLY A 135 6.21 -1.83 -5.89
CA GLY A 135 7.37 -1.12 -5.38
C GLY A 135 7.32 -0.75 -3.90
N VAL A 136 6.30 -1.20 -3.18
CA VAL A 136 6.16 -0.89 -1.75
C VAL A 136 6.87 -1.95 -0.91
N GLU A 137 7.61 -1.48 0.10
CA GLU A 137 8.38 -2.34 0.98
C GLU A 137 7.54 -2.77 2.18
N TRP A 138 7.53 -4.06 2.45
CA TRP A 138 6.77 -4.66 3.57
C TRP A 138 7.69 -5.46 4.46
N MET A 139 7.45 -5.39 5.75
CA MET A 139 8.16 -6.16 6.76
C MET A 139 7.14 -6.94 7.58
N PHE A 140 7.52 -8.13 8.00
CA PHE A 140 6.63 -9.02 8.75
C PHE A 140 7.31 -9.45 10.02
N ASN A 141 6.61 -9.35 11.14
CA ASN A 141 7.16 -9.70 12.44
C ASN A 141 6.04 -10.30 13.30
N CYS A 142 6.15 -11.58 13.60
CA CYS A 142 5.14 -12.29 14.38
C CYS A 142 5.79 -12.91 15.61
N SER A 143 5.19 -12.67 16.76
CA SER A 143 5.72 -13.17 18.03
C SER A 143 5.11 -14.50 18.47
N GLU A 144 4.14 -15.04 17.73
CA GLU A 144 3.58 -16.35 18.05
C GLU A 144 4.66 -17.42 17.95
N LYS A 145 4.76 -18.26 18.96
CA LYS A 145 5.73 -19.36 18.96
C LYS A 145 5.20 -20.56 18.18
N GLU A 146 6.14 -21.33 17.67
CA GLU A 146 5.84 -22.54 16.93
C GLU A 146 5.15 -23.61 17.78
#